data_8438ae93c219e4f971b0de89307ec8bc
#
_entry.id   8438ae93c219e4f971b0de89307ec8bc
#
_cell.length_a   1.000
_cell.length_b   1.000
_cell.length_c   1.000
_cell.angle_alpha   90.00
_cell.angle_beta   90.00
_cell.angle_gamma   90.00
#
_symmetry.space_group_name_H-M   'P 1'
#
loop_
_entity.id
_entity.type
_entity.pdbx_description
1 polymer ?
#
loop_
_entity_poly.entity_id
_entity_poly.type
_entity_poly.pdbx_seq_one_letter_code
_entity_poly.pdbx_strand_id
1 'polypeptide(L)'
;MNLRGARVLAGAAAVVALAVLAALSIAHARENASPARSGAGGVSLAPGPRLVARSTAPGTDGRLISVPAAAPAGRRSVSSLSCARVYAAGGTGLCLHLDHGLTTYRLAVLDTGLRTTRDIPLVGVPNRARLSPSGRMAAWTVFVTGDSYNGGRFSTRAGILDTRTRELVPTLEDWPVTIAGKPHRAADRNFWGVTFTPDDRHFYATMSTAGHRYLVAGDMATHRMRALRDNVECPSLSPDGTRIAFKSARHGDPARGWRLSVLDLATHRVTPLAETRSVDDQAAWTDLHTVAYALPRGRGRADVWAVPTDGTGTPHLLIPDAESPAALGTTAPEAQ
;
A
#
# COMPACT_ATOMS: atom_id res chain seq x y z
N MET A 1 -45.04 15.97 44.21
CA MET A 1 -44.20 15.25 43.21
C MET A 1 -42.84 15.11 43.85
N ASN A 2 -42.46 13.88 44.27
CA ASN A 2 -41.25 13.64 45.06
C ASN A 2 -39.99 13.88 44.25
N LEU A 3 -39.01 14.58 44.80
CA LEU A 3 -37.69 14.87 44.20
C LEU A 3 -36.97 13.64 43.57
N ARG A 4 -37.25 12.42 44.05
CA ARG A 4 -36.77 11.16 43.46
C ARG A 4 -37.41 10.85 42.10
N GLY A 5 -38.73 11.09 41.96
CA GLY A 5 -39.43 10.87 40.70
C GLY A 5 -38.99 11.85 39.60
N ALA A 6 -38.71 13.11 39.93
CA ALA A 6 -38.21 14.11 38.98
C ALA A 6 -36.79 13.78 38.46
N ARG A 7 -35.92 13.22 39.31
CA ARG A 7 -34.57 12.79 38.92
C ARG A 7 -34.60 11.55 38.00
N VAL A 8 -35.51 10.60 38.24
CA VAL A 8 -35.68 9.41 37.38
C VAL A 8 -36.24 9.82 36.01
N LEU A 9 -37.23 10.73 35.96
CA LEU A 9 -37.76 11.26 34.70
C LEU A 9 -36.74 12.06 33.93
N ALA A 10 -35.91 12.88 34.58
CA ALA A 10 -34.83 13.62 33.92
C ALA A 10 -33.75 12.68 33.36
N GLY A 11 -33.37 11.60 34.08
CA GLY A 11 -32.44 10.59 33.62
C GLY A 11 -32.99 9.81 32.43
N ALA A 12 -34.26 9.41 32.45
CA ALA A 12 -34.89 8.72 31.33
C ALA A 12 -34.97 9.62 30.07
N ALA A 13 -35.30 10.90 30.24
CA ALA A 13 -35.33 11.87 29.15
C ALA A 13 -33.93 12.08 28.51
N ALA A 14 -32.88 12.12 29.35
CA ALA A 14 -31.49 12.25 28.86
C ALA A 14 -31.04 11.01 28.06
N VAL A 15 -31.39 9.80 28.53
CA VAL A 15 -31.07 8.55 27.80
C VAL A 15 -31.80 8.49 26.47
N VAL A 16 -33.08 8.88 26.42
CA VAL A 16 -33.85 8.94 25.16
C VAL A 16 -33.25 9.98 24.19
N ALA A 17 -32.87 11.15 24.70
CA ALA A 17 -32.25 12.19 23.87
C ALA A 17 -30.90 11.72 23.29
N LEU A 18 -30.06 11.05 24.09
CA LEU A 18 -28.79 10.46 23.61
C LEU A 18 -29.03 9.34 22.61
N ALA A 19 -30.02 8.48 22.80
CA ALA A 19 -30.38 7.44 21.87
C ALA A 19 -30.87 8.01 20.52
N VAL A 20 -31.68 9.08 20.56
CA VAL A 20 -32.14 9.78 19.35
C VAL A 20 -30.99 10.47 18.64
N LEU A 21 -30.09 11.15 19.36
CA LEU A 21 -28.88 11.75 18.76
C LEU A 21 -27.96 10.71 18.15
N ALA A 22 -27.76 9.56 18.78
CA ALA A 22 -26.99 8.46 18.22
C ALA A 22 -27.67 7.88 16.96
N ALA A 23 -28.97 7.68 16.97
CA ALA A 23 -29.73 7.21 15.81
C ALA A 23 -29.68 8.19 14.64
N LEU A 24 -29.83 9.50 14.92
CA LEU A 24 -29.70 10.54 13.89
C LEU A 24 -28.28 10.63 13.34
N SER A 25 -27.26 10.49 14.18
CA SER A 25 -25.86 10.46 13.74
C SER A 25 -25.56 9.25 12.88
N ILE A 26 -26.10 8.07 13.26
CA ILE A 26 -25.97 6.84 12.46
C ILE A 26 -26.75 6.96 11.14
N ALA A 27 -27.95 7.54 11.14
CA ALA A 27 -28.73 7.75 9.93
C ALA A 27 -28.02 8.74 8.99
N HIS A 28 -27.51 9.84 9.52
CA HIS A 28 -26.75 10.83 8.76
C HIS A 28 -25.43 10.27 8.22
N ALA A 29 -24.73 9.43 8.99
CA ALA A 29 -23.56 8.70 8.53
C ALA A 29 -23.91 7.67 7.43
N ARG A 30 -25.09 7.03 7.49
CA ARG A 30 -25.58 6.12 6.45
C ARG A 30 -26.05 6.84 5.17
N GLU A 31 -26.66 8.01 5.28
CA GLU A 31 -27.02 8.84 4.14
C GLU A 31 -25.80 9.41 3.41
N ASN A 32 -24.73 9.74 4.15
CA ASN A 32 -23.46 10.17 3.59
C ASN A 32 -22.60 8.98 3.14
N ALA A 33 -22.91 7.76 3.59
CA ALA A 33 -22.37 6.52 3.06
C ALA A 33 -23.09 6.12 1.75
N SER A 34 -22.92 6.94 0.71
CA SER A 34 -23.33 6.52 -0.63
C SER A 34 -22.56 5.24 -0.97
N PRO A 35 -23.24 4.12 -1.36
CA PRO A 35 -22.54 2.98 -1.94
C PRO A 35 -21.67 3.51 -3.06
N ALA A 36 -20.45 2.99 -3.19
CA ALA A 36 -19.51 3.37 -4.24
C ALA A 36 -20.23 3.21 -5.60
N ARG A 37 -20.96 4.25 -5.99
CA ARG A 37 -21.54 4.32 -7.32
C ARG A 37 -20.36 4.33 -8.27
N SER A 38 -20.36 3.45 -9.23
CA SER A 38 -19.54 3.47 -10.43
C SER A 38 -19.61 4.89 -11.02
N GLY A 39 -18.75 5.76 -10.48
CA GLY A 39 -18.75 7.17 -10.84
C GLY A 39 -18.18 7.27 -12.24
N ALA A 40 -19.00 7.70 -13.17
CA ALA A 40 -18.65 8.10 -14.52
C ALA A 40 -17.65 9.28 -14.53
N GLY A 41 -16.47 9.07 -13.99
CA GLY A 41 -15.41 10.07 -13.96
C GLY A 41 -14.14 9.54 -14.60
N GLY A 42 -14.18 9.05 -15.86
CA GLY A 42 -13.00 8.90 -16.72
C GLY A 42 -11.79 8.08 -16.18
N VAL A 43 -11.85 7.50 -14.96
CA VAL A 43 -10.81 6.64 -14.39
C VAL A 43 -11.13 5.20 -14.70
N SER A 44 -10.19 4.51 -15.34
CA SER A 44 -10.26 3.08 -15.62
C SER A 44 -8.92 2.45 -15.29
N LEU A 45 -8.93 1.21 -14.79
CA LEU A 45 -7.73 0.42 -14.50
C LEU A 45 -7.33 -0.49 -15.67
N ALA A 46 -8.00 -0.40 -16.80
CA ALA A 46 -7.57 -1.10 -18.01
C ALA A 46 -6.13 -0.70 -18.38
N PRO A 47 -5.30 -1.63 -18.84
CA PRO A 47 -3.94 -1.34 -19.31
C PRO A 47 -3.91 -0.19 -20.30
N GLY A 48 -2.86 0.62 -20.27
CA GLY A 48 -2.71 1.77 -21.16
C GLY A 48 -1.69 2.77 -20.66
N PRO A 49 -1.32 3.78 -21.48
CA PRO A 49 -0.26 4.74 -21.16
C PRO A 49 -0.72 5.77 -20.11
N ARG A 50 -1.03 5.29 -18.91
CA ARG A 50 -1.55 6.09 -17.80
C ARG A 50 -0.91 5.69 -16.49
N LEU A 51 -0.85 6.65 -15.59
CA LEU A 51 -0.56 6.43 -14.18
C LEU A 51 -1.84 6.62 -13.37
N VAL A 52 -1.99 5.84 -12.32
CA VAL A 52 -2.99 6.08 -11.28
C VAL A 52 -2.28 6.41 -9.97
N ALA A 53 -2.94 7.18 -9.13
CA ALA A 53 -2.42 7.57 -7.83
C ALA A 53 -3.57 7.92 -6.88
N ARG A 54 -3.27 8.10 -5.61
CA ARG A 54 -4.17 8.70 -4.62
C ARG A 54 -3.94 10.22 -4.59
N SER A 55 -4.99 11.00 -4.74
CA SER A 55 -4.91 12.46 -4.60
C SER A 55 -4.68 12.86 -3.15
N THR A 56 -3.84 13.88 -2.94
CA THR A 56 -3.69 14.62 -1.68
C THR A 56 -4.08 16.09 -1.83
N ALA A 57 -4.69 16.47 -2.96
CA ALA A 57 -5.14 17.82 -3.23
C ALA A 57 -6.40 18.17 -2.41
N PRO A 58 -6.56 19.42 -1.95
CA PRO A 58 -7.78 19.88 -1.30
C PRO A 58 -9.01 19.60 -2.20
N GLY A 59 -10.10 19.15 -1.59
CA GLY A 59 -11.36 18.81 -2.27
C GLY A 59 -11.36 17.45 -2.99
N THR A 60 -10.19 16.85 -3.23
CA THR A 60 -10.08 15.51 -3.83
C THR A 60 -9.18 14.58 -3.02
N ASP A 61 -8.80 14.96 -1.80
CA ASP A 61 -7.97 14.13 -0.93
C ASP A 61 -8.59 12.74 -0.75
N GLY A 62 -7.74 11.72 -0.81
CA GLY A 62 -8.15 10.31 -0.77
C GLY A 62 -8.69 9.75 -2.07
N ARG A 63 -9.05 10.57 -3.06
CA ARG A 63 -9.63 10.08 -4.32
C ARG A 63 -8.60 9.38 -5.19
N LEU A 64 -9.02 8.27 -5.81
CA LEU A 64 -8.26 7.65 -6.88
C LEU A 64 -8.27 8.58 -8.11
N ILE A 65 -7.10 8.89 -8.62
CA ILE A 65 -6.91 9.71 -9.82
C ILE A 65 -6.19 8.95 -10.91
N SER A 66 -6.38 9.37 -12.16
CA SER A 66 -5.62 8.90 -13.31
C SER A 66 -5.08 10.08 -14.11
N VAL A 67 -3.84 9.97 -14.57
CA VAL A 67 -3.15 10.96 -15.41
C VAL A 67 -2.52 10.28 -16.63
N PRO A 68 -2.43 10.96 -17.80
CA PRO A 68 -1.69 10.44 -18.94
C PRO A 68 -0.19 10.26 -18.59
N ALA A 69 0.42 9.15 -18.98
CA ALA A 69 1.84 8.92 -18.72
C ALA A 69 2.76 9.93 -19.44
N ALA A 70 2.33 10.45 -20.60
CA ALA A 70 3.06 11.47 -21.36
C ALA A 70 2.98 12.89 -20.76
N ALA A 71 1.98 13.16 -19.90
CA ALA A 71 1.78 14.48 -19.26
C ALA A 71 1.23 14.32 -17.83
N PRO A 72 1.98 13.69 -16.92
CA PRO A 72 1.47 13.28 -15.61
C PRO A 72 1.20 14.45 -14.66
N ALA A 73 1.85 15.59 -14.86
CA ALA A 73 1.58 16.82 -14.09
C ALA A 73 0.38 17.62 -14.61
N GLY A 74 -0.23 17.20 -15.75
CA GLY A 74 -1.30 17.90 -16.43
C GLY A 74 -2.69 17.57 -15.88
N ARG A 75 -3.68 17.53 -16.81
CA ARG A 75 -5.08 17.24 -16.48
C ARG A 75 -5.22 15.84 -15.90
N ARG A 76 -5.97 15.74 -14.79
CA ARG A 76 -6.28 14.46 -14.13
C ARG A 76 -7.77 14.14 -14.17
N SER A 77 -8.09 12.85 -14.35
CA SER A 77 -9.42 12.33 -14.07
C SER A 77 -9.48 11.95 -12.58
N VAL A 78 -10.62 12.24 -11.94
CA VAL A 78 -10.84 11.98 -10.51
C VAL A 78 -12.05 11.06 -10.38
N SER A 79 -11.90 9.93 -9.69
CA SER A 79 -13.01 9.03 -9.38
C SER A 79 -13.76 9.46 -8.12
N SER A 80 -14.93 8.86 -7.89
CA SER A 80 -15.65 8.99 -6.61
C SER A 80 -15.08 8.08 -5.51
N LEU A 81 -14.18 7.14 -5.86
CA LEU A 81 -13.61 6.18 -4.92
C LEU A 81 -12.58 6.85 -4.02
N SER A 82 -12.74 6.68 -2.71
CA SER A 82 -11.81 7.20 -1.69
C SER A 82 -11.04 6.06 -1.04
N CYS A 83 -9.72 6.17 -1.01
CA CYS A 83 -8.81 5.16 -0.50
C CYS A 83 -7.76 5.80 0.42
N ALA A 84 -7.33 5.08 1.44
CA ALA A 84 -6.14 5.41 2.23
C ALA A 84 -4.85 5.00 1.51
N ARG A 85 -4.91 3.91 0.73
CA ARG A 85 -3.82 3.44 -0.16
C ARG A 85 -4.42 2.84 -1.41
N VAL A 86 -3.70 2.98 -2.53
CA VAL A 86 -4.09 2.40 -3.81
C VAL A 86 -2.89 1.71 -4.46
N TYR A 87 -3.16 0.72 -5.28
CA TYR A 87 -2.23 0.19 -6.27
C TYR A 87 -3.03 -0.46 -7.40
N ALA A 88 -2.50 -0.49 -8.63
CA ALA A 88 -3.15 -1.15 -9.76
C ALA A 88 -2.13 -1.78 -10.69
N ALA A 89 -2.46 -2.97 -11.21
CA ALA A 89 -1.73 -3.70 -12.23
C ALA A 89 -2.64 -4.73 -12.90
N GLY A 90 -2.37 -5.09 -14.14
CA GLY A 90 -3.08 -6.17 -14.85
C GLY A 90 -4.59 -6.01 -14.92
N GLY A 91 -5.11 -4.79 -14.96
CA GLY A 91 -6.55 -4.52 -14.95
C GLY A 91 -7.25 -4.68 -13.59
N THR A 92 -6.50 -5.00 -12.55
CA THR A 92 -6.97 -5.12 -11.15
C THR A 92 -6.51 -3.91 -10.34
N GLY A 93 -7.33 -3.48 -9.38
CA GLY A 93 -6.98 -2.43 -8.42
C GLY A 93 -7.11 -2.90 -6.98
N LEU A 94 -6.33 -2.29 -6.10
CA LEU A 94 -6.48 -2.38 -4.66
C LEU A 94 -6.80 -1.01 -4.09
N CYS A 95 -7.83 -0.93 -3.27
CA CYS A 95 -8.19 0.24 -2.49
C CYS A 95 -8.30 -0.16 -1.02
N LEU A 96 -7.38 0.31 -0.19
CA LEU A 96 -7.49 0.19 1.24
C LEU A 96 -8.26 1.40 1.73
N HIS A 97 -9.43 1.21 2.30
CA HIS A 97 -10.33 2.30 2.69
C HIS A 97 -10.87 2.11 4.10
N LEU A 98 -11.32 3.21 4.69
CA LEU A 98 -12.01 3.18 5.99
C LEU A 98 -13.38 2.54 5.78
N ASP A 99 -13.77 1.64 6.69
CA ASP A 99 -15.12 1.07 6.72
C ASP A 99 -16.11 2.13 7.23
N HIS A 100 -17.15 2.38 6.44
CA HIS A 100 -18.14 3.39 6.80
C HIS A 100 -18.92 2.97 8.04
N GLY A 101 -18.82 3.76 9.10
CA GLY A 101 -19.51 3.55 10.38
C GLY A 101 -18.69 2.82 11.46
N LEU A 102 -17.48 2.35 11.13
CA LEU A 102 -16.54 1.74 12.08
C LEU A 102 -15.16 2.38 11.91
N THR A 103 -14.35 2.36 12.97
CA THR A 103 -12.93 2.81 12.91
C THR A 103 -12.01 1.72 12.35
N THR A 104 -12.53 0.87 11.49
CA THR A 104 -11.82 -0.26 10.88
C THR A 104 -11.58 -0.01 9.40
N TYR A 105 -10.63 -0.72 8.83
CA TYR A 105 -10.27 -0.60 7.43
C TYR A 105 -10.66 -1.87 6.66
N ARG A 106 -10.81 -1.70 5.35
CA ARG A 106 -11.08 -2.79 4.42
C ARG A 106 -10.17 -2.71 3.21
N LEU A 107 -9.90 -3.86 2.60
CA LEU A 107 -9.25 -3.98 1.31
C LEU A 107 -10.31 -4.33 0.27
N ALA A 108 -10.60 -3.40 -0.62
CA ALA A 108 -11.40 -3.66 -1.82
C ALA A 108 -10.47 -4.06 -2.98
N VAL A 109 -10.77 -5.20 -3.62
CA VAL A 109 -10.23 -5.58 -4.92
C VAL A 109 -11.18 -5.05 -5.98
N LEU A 110 -10.64 -4.31 -6.95
CA LEU A 110 -11.41 -3.59 -7.97
C LEU A 110 -11.20 -4.20 -9.35
N ASP A 111 -12.25 -4.21 -10.17
CA ASP A 111 -12.13 -4.47 -11.60
C ASP A 111 -11.69 -3.22 -12.38
N THR A 112 -11.54 -3.35 -13.70
CA THR A 112 -11.14 -2.26 -14.59
C THR A 112 -12.06 -1.04 -14.54
N GLY A 113 -13.33 -1.24 -14.19
CA GLY A 113 -14.36 -0.20 -14.04
C GLY A 113 -14.54 0.33 -12.63
N LEU A 114 -13.59 0.02 -11.72
CA LEU A 114 -13.61 0.40 -10.30
C LEU A 114 -14.75 -0.23 -9.47
N ARG A 115 -15.36 -1.31 -9.93
CA ARG A 115 -16.33 -2.06 -9.13
C ARG A 115 -15.60 -2.99 -8.19
N THR A 116 -16.04 -3.06 -6.95
CA THR A 116 -15.49 -3.99 -5.96
C THR A 116 -15.91 -5.42 -6.31
N THR A 117 -14.91 -6.26 -6.58
CA THR A 117 -15.09 -7.71 -6.84
C THR A 117 -14.90 -8.54 -5.57
N ARG A 118 -14.13 -8.02 -4.61
CA ARG A 118 -13.92 -8.62 -3.30
C ARG A 118 -13.62 -7.53 -2.27
N ASP A 119 -14.04 -7.77 -1.03
CA ASP A 119 -13.87 -6.87 0.09
C ASP A 119 -13.46 -7.67 1.34
N ILE A 120 -12.30 -7.32 1.93
CA ILE A 120 -11.68 -8.05 3.05
C ILE A 120 -11.51 -7.09 4.23
N PRO A 121 -11.99 -7.46 5.44
CA PRO A 121 -11.74 -6.66 6.63
C PRO A 121 -10.24 -6.68 6.98
N LEU A 122 -9.72 -5.52 7.38
CA LEU A 122 -8.34 -5.34 7.80
C LEU A 122 -8.29 -4.98 9.29
N VAL A 123 -7.39 -5.63 10.01
CA VAL A 123 -7.09 -5.30 11.41
C VAL A 123 -5.81 -4.47 11.43
N GLY A 124 -5.96 -3.15 11.58
CA GLY A 124 -4.84 -2.21 11.62
C GLY A 124 -4.95 -1.07 10.60
N VAL A 125 -3.98 -0.15 10.64
CA VAL A 125 -3.95 1.04 9.77
C VAL A 125 -3.24 0.72 8.45
N PRO A 126 -3.85 0.96 7.29
CA PRO A 126 -3.23 0.70 5.98
C PRO A 126 -1.89 1.42 5.79
N ASN A 127 -0.91 0.68 5.28
CA ASN A 127 0.42 1.22 5.00
C ASN A 127 0.84 1.01 3.54
N ARG A 128 0.80 -0.23 3.02
CA ARG A 128 1.23 -0.56 1.65
C ARG A 128 0.20 -1.46 0.96
N ALA A 129 0.16 -1.36 -0.37
CA ALA A 129 -0.60 -2.24 -1.24
C ALA A 129 0.21 -2.54 -2.49
N ARG A 130 0.15 -3.77 -2.99
CA ARG A 130 0.85 -4.19 -4.21
C ARG A 130 0.08 -5.30 -4.91
N LEU A 131 0.10 -5.29 -6.24
CA LEU A 131 -0.36 -6.38 -7.09
C LEU A 131 0.82 -6.98 -7.84
N SER A 132 0.69 -8.24 -8.21
CA SER A 132 1.56 -8.83 -9.24
C SER A 132 1.30 -8.16 -10.60
N PRO A 133 2.26 -8.26 -11.56
CA PRO A 133 2.07 -7.70 -12.90
C PRO A 133 0.81 -8.19 -13.61
N SER A 134 0.40 -9.43 -13.38
CA SER A 134 -0.85 -10.03 -13.91
C SER A 134 -2.12 -9.47 -13.26
N GLY A 135 -2.02 -8.80 -12.10
CA GLY A 135 -3.15 -8.38 -11.27
C GLY A 135 -3.77 -9.51 -10.42
N ARG A 136 -3.19 -10.72 -10.46
CA ARG A 136 -3.72 -11.89 -9.75
C ARG A 136 -3.37 -11.90 -8.25
N MET A 137 -2.09 -11.71 -7.93
CA MET A 137 -1.64 -11.73 -6.54
C MET A 137 -1.74 -10.34 -5.94
N ALA A 138 -2.47 -10.21 -4.85
CA ALA A 138 -2.66 -8.97 -4.11
C ALA A 138 -2.00 -9.05 -2.74
N ALA A 139 -1.20 -8.06 -2.36
CA ALA A 139 -0.60 -7.96 -1.04
C ALA A 139 -0.93 -6.62 -0.40
N TRP A 140 -1.02 -6.63 0.91
CA TRP A 140 -1.16 -5.43 1.73
C TRP A 140 -0.32 -5.51 2.98
N THR A 141 -0.04 -4.35 3.55
CA THR A 141 0.57 -4.21 4.87
C THR A 141 -0.28 -3.27 5.70
N VAL A 142 -0.54 -3.63 6.95
CA VAL A 142 -1.17 -2.78 7.95
C VAL A 142 -0.27 -2.61 9.15
N PHE A 143 -0.34 -1.44 9.79
CA PHE A 143 0.22 -1.23 11.13
C PHE A 143 -0.77 -1.73 12.17
N VAL A 144 -0.29 -2.52 13.10
CA VAL A 144 -1.06 -3.01 14.25
C VAL A 144 -0.45 -2.47 15.55
N THR A 145 -1.31 -2.17 16.53
CA THR A 145 -0.92 -1.74 17.87
C THR A 145 -1.21 -2.86 18.86
N GLY A 146 -0.43 -2.97 19.93
CA GLY A 146 -0.72 -3.89 21.06
C GLY A 146 0.03 -5.21 21.03
N ASP A 147 0.85 -5.50 20.03
CA ASP A 147 1.77 -6.63 20.09
C ASP A 147 2.90 -6.29 21.09
N SER A 148 2.83 -6.85 22.29
CA SER A 148 3.75 -6.60 23.42
C SER A 148 5.21 -6.99 23.14
N TYR A 149 5.47 -7.73 22.07
CA TYR A 149 6.79 -8.25 21.69
C TYR A 149 7.78 -7.18 21.24
N ASN A 150 7.31 -5.99 20.87
CA ASN A 150 8.14 -4.96 20.26
C ASN A 150 8.45 -3.77 21.21
N GLY A 151 8.27 -3.93 22.51
CA GLY A 151 8.63 -2.90 23.49
C GLY A 151 7.98 -1.54 23.25
N GLY A 152 6.70 -1.50 22.83
CA GLY A 152 5.95 -0.28 22.53
C GLY A 152 6.18 0.27 21.11
N ARG A 153 6.95 -0.41 20.25
CA ARG A 153 7.07 -0.09 18.83
C ARG A 153 5.87 -0.66 18.07
N PHE A 154 5.50 -0.03 16.94
CA PHE A 154 4.46 -0.57 16.08
C PHE A 154 4.91 -1.88 15.43
N SER A 155 3.97 -2.80 15.28
CA SER A 155 4.13 -4.01 14.50
C SER A 155 3.42 -3.86 13.15
N THR A 156 3.79 -4.71 12.20
CA THR A 156 3.10 -4.81 10.92
C THR A 156 2.47 -6.18 10.76
N ARG A 157 1.45 -6.26 9.91
CA ARG A 157 0.96 -7.52 9.34
C ARG A 157 0.91 -7.38 7.83
N ALA A 158 1.54 -8.33 7.15
CA ALA A 158 1.52 -8.41 5.69
C ALA A 158 0.70 -9.62 5.27
N GLY A 159 -0.37 -9.39 4.50
CA GLY A 159 -1.22 -10.45 3.96
C GLY A 159 -1.10 -10.55 2.45
N ILE A 160 -1.45 -11.72 1.91
CA ILE A 160 -1.50 -11.99 0.47
C ILE A 160 -2.83 -12.66 0.13
N LEU A 161 -3.42 -12.28 -1.01
CA LEU A 161 -4.60 -12.88 -1.59
C LEU A 161 -4.30 -13.29 -3.04
N ASP A 162 -4.60 -14.52 -3.40
CA ASP A 162 -4.81 -14.89 -4.79
C ASP A 162 -6.24 -14.51 -5.21
N THR A 163 -6.39 -13.52 -6.07
CA THR A 163 -7.72 -13.01 -6.47
C THR A 163 -8.49 -14.03 -7.31
N ARG A 164 -7.81 -14.98 -7.96
CA ARG A 164 -8.41 -16.01 -8.80
C ARG A 164 -8.88 -17.21 -7.99
N THR A 165 -8.00 -17.80 -7.16
CA THR A 165 -8.35 -18.98 -6.33
C THR A 165 -9.07 -18.59 -5.05
N ARG A 166 -8.98 -17.33 -4.64
CA ARG A 166 -9.47 -16.79 -3.37
C ARG A 166 -8.69 -17.28 -2.14
N GLU A 167 -7.56 -17.93 -2.35
CA GLU A 167 -6.66 -18.30 -1.27
C GLU A 167 -6.16 -17.06 -0.55
N LEU A 168 -6.31 -17.07 0.77
CA LEU A 168 -5.97 -15.94 1.64
C LEU A 168 -4.88 -16.36 2.63
N VAL A 169 -3.73 -15.72 2.55
CA VAL A 169 -2.68 -15.73 3.57
C VAL A 169 -2.88 -14.48 4.42
N PRO A 170 -3.45 -14.58 5.62
CA PRO A 170 -3.78 -13.40 6.42
C PRO A 170 -2.55 -12.70 6.98
N THR A 171 -1.45 -13.45 7.16
CA THR A 171 -0.18 -12.92 7.68
C THR A 171 1.02 -13.76 7.22
N LEU A 172 2.12 -13.09 6.87
CA LEU A 172 3.40 -13.74 6.55
C LEU A 172 4.21 -14.09 7.81
N GLU A 173 3.84 -13.54 8.95
CA GLU A 173 4.53 -13.75 10.23
C GLU A 173 4.52 -15.22 10.67
N ASP A 174 3.54 -16.01 10.20
CA ASP A 174 3.43 -17.44 10.50
C ASP A 174 4.34 -18.33 9.62
N TRP A 175 4.92 -17.76 8.56
CA TRP A 175 5.69 -18.57 7.62
C TRP A 175 7.11 -18.85 8.11
N PRO A 176 7.61 -20.09 7.87
CA PRO A 176 9.02 -20.42 8.14
C PRO A 176 9.96 -19.55 7.32
N VAL A 177 11.01 -19.03 7.97
CA VAL A 177 12.06 -18.26 7.32
C VAL A 177 13.44 -18.80 7.68
N THR A 178 14.38 -18.70 6.75
CA THR A 178 15.80 -19.01 6.99
C THR A 178 16.66 -17.76 6.81
N ILE A 179 17.68 -17.61 7.65
CA ILE A 179 18.75 -16.61 7.54
C ILE A 179 20.07 -17.38 7.41
N ALA A 180 20.84 -17.11 6.37
CA ALA A 180 22.09 -17.83 6.08
C ALA A 180 21.93 -19.36 6.10
N GLY A 181 20.81 -19.86 5.56
CA GLY A 181 20.48 -21.28 5.48
C GLY A 181 19.97 -21.91 6.79
N LYS A 182 19.96 -21.19 7.90
CA LYS A 182 19.50 -21.68 9.21
C LYS A 182 18.07 -21.23 9.50
N PRO A 183 17.21 -22.10 10.06
CA PRO A 183 15.87 -21.70 10.50
C PRO A 183 15.94 -20.55 11.49
N HIS A 184 15.13 -19.51 11.25
CA HIS A 184 15.02 -18.36 12.13
C HIS A 184 13.62 -18.29 12.73
N ARG A 185 13.55 -18.37 14.06
CA ARG A 185 12.29 -18.31 14.83
C ARG A 185 12.45 -17.24 15.89
N ALA A 186 11.83 -16.09 15.68
CA ALA A 186 11.86 -14.99 16.62
C ALA A 186 10.46 -14.36 16.68
N ALA A 187 10.02 -13.95 17.86
CA ALA A 187 8.71 -13.35 18.06
C ALA A 187 8.61 -11.94 17.48
N ASP A 188 9.74 -11.25 17.29
CA ASP A 188 9.83 -9.87 16.80
C ASP A 188 9.84 -9.76 15.26
N ARG A 189 9.56 -10.86 14.54
CA ARG A 189 9.49 -10.82 13.08
C ARG A 189 8.29 -10.01 12.62
N ASN A 190 8.54 -9.07 11.74
CA ASN A 190 7.53 -8.26 11.08
C ASN A 190 7.80 -8.23 9.58
N PHE A 191 6.75 -8.24 8.76
CA PHE A 191 6.87 -8.24 7.31
C PHE A 191 6.11 -7.07 6.70
N TRP A 192 6.66 -6.47 5.63
CA TRP A 192 6.01 -5.43 4.85
C TRP A 192 6.57 -5.30 3.44
N GLY A 193 5.91 -4.49 2.61
CA GLY A 193 6.43 -4.08 1.30
C GLY A 193 6.58 -5.25 0.34
N VAL A 194 5.58 -6.13 0.25
CA VAL A 194 5.59 -7.25 -0.71
C VAL A 194 5.63 -6.75 -2.15
N THR A 195 6.38 -7.43 -3.02
CA THR A 195 6.37 -7.27 -4.47
C THR A 195 6.50 -8.64 -5.12
N PHE A 196 5.75 -8.90 -6.20
CA PHE A 196 5.66 -10.22 -6.81
C PHE A 196 6.51 -10.34 -8.08
N THR A 197 6.97 -11.55 -8.35
CA THR A 197 7.50 -11.92 -9.67
C THR A 197 6.39 -12.12 -10.69
N PRO A 198 6.68 -12.07 -12.01
CA PRO A 198 5.66 -12.25 -13.04
C PRO A 198 4.99 -13.63 -13.06
N ASP A 199 5.55 -14.63 -12.38
CA ASP A 199 5.03 -16.01 -12.31
C ASP A 199 3.88 -16.17 -11.31
N ASP A 200 3.48 -15.12 -10.60
CA ASP A 200 2.44 -15.15 -9.55
C ASP A 200 2.70 -16.15 -8.41
N ARG A 201 3.93 -16.63 -8.31
CA ARG A 201 4.32 -17.63 -7.31
C ARG A 201 5.36 -17.08 -6.34
N HIS A 202 6.40 -16.45 -6.85
CA HIS A 202 7.46 -15.93 -6.01
C HIS A 202 7.21 -14.45 -5.67
N PHE A 203 7.76 -14.03 -4.54
CA PHE A 203 7.69 -12.64 -4.13
C PHE A 203 8.93 -12.24 -3.34
N TYR A 204 9.14 -10.94 -3.22
CA TYR A 204 10.09 -10.35 -2.27
C TYR A 204 9.34 -9.50 -1.26
N ALA A 205 9.88 -9.41 -0.05
CA ALA A 205 9.35 -8.55 1.01
C ALA A 205 10.48 -8.08 1.93
N THR A 206 10.18 -7.15 2.80
CA THR A 206 11.03 -6.80 3.94
C THR A 206 10.64 -7.67 5.13
N MET A 207 11.63 -8.23 5.83
CA MET A 207 11.48 -8.81 7.15
C MET A 207 12.32 -8.01 8.16
N SER A 208 11.71 -7.51 9.22
CA SER A 208 12.44 -6.98 10.37
C SER A 208 12.53 -8.02 11.48
N THR A 209 13.71 -8.15 12.08
CA THR A 209 13.95 -8.96 13.28
C THR A 209 15.29 -8.55 13.90
N ALA A 210 15.41 -8.54 15.22
CA ALA A 210 16.63 -8.21 15.95
C ALA A 210 17.31 -6.90 15.51
N GLY A 211 16.51 -5.90 15.09
CA GLY A 211 17.02 -4.61 14.60
C GLY A 211 17.49 -4.60 13.15
N HIS A 212 17.57 -5.76 12.49
CA HIS A 212 17.89 -5.89 11.06
C HIS A 212 16.64 -5.77 10.18
N ARG A 213 16.84 -5.47 8.89
CA ARG A 213 15.78 -5.35 7.87
C ARG A 213 16.20 -6.09 6.61
N TYR A 214 15.83 -7.35 6.55
CA TYR A 214 16.22 -8.25 5.47
C TYR A 214 15.27 -8.14 4.27
N LEU A 215 15.85 -8.08 3.06
CA LEU A 215 15.14 -8.54 1.88
C LEU A 215 14.95 -10.06 2.01
N VAL A 216 13.72 -10.52 1.93
CA VAL A 216 13.40 -11.94 1.87
C VAL A 216 12.79 -12.31 0.53
N ALA A 217 13.13 -13.50 0.02
CA ALA A 217 12.40 -14.14 -1.08
C ALA A 217 11.45 -15.17 -0.51
N GLY A 218 10.20 -15.16 -0.97
CA GLY A 218 9.15 -16.07 -0.58
C GLY A 218 8.60 -16.86 -1.75
N ASP A 219 8.04 -18.03 -1.47
CA ASP A 219 7.40 -18.93 -2.45
C ASP A 219 6.01 -19.34 -1.96
N MET A 220 4.98 -18.96 -2.70
CA MET A 220 3.58 -19.25 -2.40
C MET A 220 3.24 -20.74 -2.43
N ALA A 221 3.99 -21.54 -3.20
CA ALA A 221 3.72 -22.97 -3.28
C ALA A 221 4.26 -23.75 -2.07
N THR A 222 5.35 -23.31 -1.47
CA THR A 222 6.00 -23.98 -0.33
C THR A 222 5.71 -23.30 0.99
N HIS A 223 5.15 -22.10 0.97
CA HIS A 223 4.93 -21.23 2.15
C HIS A 223 6.21 -21.03 2.97
N ARG A 224 7.34 -20.80 2.29
CA ARG A 224 8.66 -20.61 2.90
C ARG A 224 9.31 -19.33 2.42
N MET A 225 10.15 -18.77 3.28
CA MET A 225 10.92 -17.58 2.96
C MET A 225 12.40 -17.78 3.30
N ARG A 226 13.28 -17.06 2.60
CA ARG A 226 14.71 -16.99 2.90
C ARG A 226 15.21 -15.57 2.85
N ALA A 227 16.03 -15.17 3.81
CA ALA A 227 16.69 -13.88 3.79
C ALA A 227 17.80 -13.85 2.74
N LEU A 228 17.89 -12.73 2.01
CA LEU A 228 18.85 -12.52 0.94
C LEU A 228 19.92 -11.48 1.30
N ARG A 229 19.48 -10.36 1.85
CA ARG A 229 20.33 -9.19 2.09
C ARG A 229 19.79 -8.35 3.22
N ASP A 230 20.66 -7.79 4.05
CA ASP A 230 20.30 -6.83 5.10
C ASP A 230 20.19 -5.40 4.57
N ASN A 231 19.52 -4.54 5.33
CA ASN A 231 19.27 -3.12 5.08
C ASN A 231 18.55 -2.85 3.75
N VAL A 232 17.50 -3.63 3.47
CA VAL A 232 16.62 -3.50 2.30
C VAL A 232 15.18 -3.41 2.78
N GLU A 233 14.51 -2.30 2.49
CA GLU A 233 13.12 -2.08 2.86
C GLU A 233 12.24 -1.67 1.68
N CYS A 234 10.97 -2.06 1.77
CA CYS A 234 9.95 -1.75 0.78
C CYS A 234 10.40 -2.07 -0.67
N PRO A 235 10.81 -3.32 -0.94
CA PRO A 235 11.26 -3.71 -2.26
C PRO A 235 10.16 -3.52 -3.31
N SER A 236 10.57 -3.16 -4.52
CA SER A 236 9.73 -3.06 -5.71
C SER A 236 10.47 -3.67 -6.88
N LEU A 237 9.99 -4.81 -7.36
CA LEU A 237 10.60 -5.54 -8.48
C LEU A 237 10.35 -4.79 -9.78
N SER A 238 11.37 -4.71 -10.64
CA SER A 238 11.26 -4.14 -11.97
C SER A 238 10.35 -4.98 -12.88
N PRO A 239 9.72 -4.38 -13.90
CA PRO A 239 8.84 -5.12 -14.82
C PRO A 239 9.50 -6.33 -15.50
N ASP A 240 10.82 -6.27 -15.75
CA ASP A 240 11.61 -7.37 -16.29
C ASP A 240 12.07 -8.41 -15.26
N GLY A 241 11.77 -8.19 -13.99
CA GLY A 241 12.13 -9.10 -12.90
C GLY A 241 13.60 -9.15 -12.54
N THR A 242 14.45 -8.26 -13.06
CA THR A 242 15.92 -8.33 -12.91
C THR A 242 16.45 -7.44 -11.78
N ARG A 243 15.71 -6.42 -11.37
CA ARG A 243 16.16 -5.41 -10.41
C ARG A 243 15.11 -5.12 -9.35
N ILE A 244 15.55 -4.71 -8.18
CA ILE A 244 14.69 -4.26 -7.09
C ILE A 244 15.01 -2.82 -6.73
N ALA A 245 14.05 -1.91 -6.86
CA ALA A 245 14.10 -0.61 -6.23
C ALA A 245 13.73 -0.76 -4.75
N PHE A 246 14.47 -0.12 -3.86
CA PHE A 246 14.27 -0.25 -2.41
C PHE A 246 14.78 0.97 -1.66
N LYS A 247 14.33 1.16 -0.44
CA LYS A 247 14.92 2.10 0.49
C LYS A 247 15.84 1.36 1.47
N SER A 248 16.95 1.99 1.83
CA SER A 248 17.87 1.52 2.88
C SER A 248 18.05 2.59 3.94
N ALA A 249 18.19 2.18 5.20
CA ALA A 249 18.56 3.09 6.27
C ALA A 249 19.96 3.66 6.01
N ARG A 250 20.11 4.99 6.09
CA ARG A 250 21.40 5.65 5.90
C ARG A 250 22.35 5.24 7.00
N HIS A 251 23.52 4.73 6.63
CA HIS A 251 24.50 4.16 7.56
C HIS A 251 23.93 3.05 8.48
N GLY A 252 22.88 2.34 8.01
CA GLY A 252 22.21 1.31 8.81
C GLY A 252 21.25 1.86 9.89
N ASP A 253 21.15 3.18 10.06
CA ASP A 253 20.36 3.84 11.10
C ASP A 253 19.11 4.54 10.51
N PRO A 254 17.88 4.03 10.78
CA PRO A 254 16.64 4.64 10.31
C PRO A 254 16.42 6.08 10.79
N ALA A 255 16.99 6.46 11.96
CA ALA A 255 16.87 7.82 12.47
C ALA A 255 17.56 8.86 11.56
N ARG A 256 18.50 8.41 10.73
CA ARG A 256 19.17 9.24 9.71
C ARG A 256 18.40 9.34 8.39
N GLY A 257 17.24 8.67 8.31
CA GLY A 257 16.39 8.62 7.13
C GLY A 257 16.84 7.56 6.12
N TRP A 258 16.25 7.66 4.91
CA TRP A 258 16.26 6.61 3.91
C TRP A 258 16.98 7.03 2.64
N ARG A 259 17.68 6.10 2.02
CA ARG A 259 18.30 6.24 0.71
C ARG A 259 17.58 5.32 -0.29
N LEU A 260 17.06 5.91 -1.38
CA LEU A 260 16.51 5.14 -2.49
C LEU A 260 17.64 4.58 -3.36
N SER A 261 17.58 3.29 -3.67
CA SER A 261 18.61 2.56 -4.43
C SER A 261 17.97 1.48 -5.29
N VAL A 262 18.72 0.97 -6.24
CA VAL A 262 18.36 -0.20 -7.06
C VAL A 262 19.38 -1.32 -6.83
N LEU A 263 18.90 -2.52 -6.56
CA LEU A 263 19.65 -3.75 -6.47
C LEU A 263 19.49 -4.55 -7.77
N ASP A 264 20.58 -4.88 -8.42
CA ASP A 264 20.62 -5.86 -9.51
C ASP A 264 20.66 -7.27 -8.91
N LEU A 265 19.70 -8.11 -9.27
CA LEU A 265 19.51 -9.43 -8.66
C LEU A 265 20.55 -10.46 -9.12
N ALA A 266 21.13 -10.31 -10.30
CA ALA A 266 22.14 -11.23 -10.82
C ALA A 266 23.53 -10.91 -10.28
N THR A 267 23.90 -9.63 -10.25
CA THR A 267 25.26 -9.18 -9.86
C THR A 267 25.34 -8.79 -8.38
N HIS A 268 24.21 -8.64 -7.70
CA HIS A 268 24.09 -8.12 -6.33
C HIS A 268 24.63 -6.67 -6.17
N ARG A 269 24.84 -5.96 -7.27
CA ARG A 269 25.29 -4.57 -7.25
C ARG A 269 24.16 -3.66 -6.81
N VAL A 270 24.47 -2.74 -5.91
CA VAL A 270 23.55 -1.68 -5.48
C VAL A 270 23.96 -0.37 -6.12
N THR A 271 23.02 0.29 -6.76
CA THR A 271 23.17 1.62 -7.36
C THR A 271 22.31 2.60 -6.58
N PRO A 272 22.90 3.50 -5.77
CA PRO A 272 22.17 4.61 -5.13
C PRO A 272 21.62 5.54 -6.23
N LEU A 273 20.35 5.93 -6.10
CA LEU A 273 19.73 6.83 -7.08
C LEU A 273 20.11 8.29 -6.82
N ALA A 274 19.89 9.16 -7.80
CA ALA A 274 20.19 10.59 -7.69
C ALA A 274 19.29 11.34 -6.67
N GLU A 275 18.21 10.71 -6.19
CA GLU A 275 17.38 11.27 -5.10
C GLU A 275 18.14 11.29 -3.78
N THR A 276 18.39 12.48 -3.26
CA THR A 276 19.15 12.69 -2.00
C THR A 276 18.28 12.94 -0.78
N ARG A 277 16.99 13.24 -0.97
CA ARG A 277 16.03 13.39 0.14
C ARG A 277 15.75 12.03 0.78
N SER A 278 15.18 12.05 1.98
CA SER A 278 14.74 10.82 2.64
C SER A 278 13.43 10.33 2.03
N VAL A 279 13.46 9.17 1.37
CA VAL A 279 12.27 8.56 0.77
C VAL A 279 11.77 7.43 1.67
N ASP A 280 10.67 7.67 2.38
CA ASP A 280 9.99 6.65 3.19
C ASP A 280 8.76 6.11 2.45
N ASP A 281 8.96 5.54 1.27
CA ASP A 281 7.89 4.98 0.45
C ASP A 281 8.33 3.64 -0.19
N GLN A 282 7.37 2.90 -0.73
CA GLN A 282 7.61 1.78 -1.62
C GLN A 282 7.51 2.31 -3.05
N ALA A 283 8.66 2.51 -3.70
CA ALA A 283 8.71 3.03 -5.06
C ALA A 283 7.92 2.15 -6.05
N ALA A 284 7.39 2.75 -7.09
CA ALA A 284 6.73 2.09 -8.20
C ALA A 284 7.52 2.31 -9.49
N TRP A 285 7.77 1.26 -10.26
CA TRP A 285 8.34 1.39 -11.59
C TRP A 285 7.31 1.99 -12.55
N THR A 286 7.67 3.03 -13.27
CA THR A 286 6.85 3.59 -14.34
C THR A 286 7.16 2.96 -15.70
N ASP A 287 8.39 2.52 -15.85
CA ASP A 287 8.97 1.80 -16.99
C ASP A 287 10.24 1.06 -16.53
N LEU A 288 11.05 0.53 -17.46
CA LEU A 288 12.29 -0.18 -17.14
C LEU A 288 13.41 0.72 -16.60
N HIS A 289 13.30 2.04 -16.74
CA HIS A 289 14.40 2.98 -16.48
C HIS A 289 14.06 4.00 -15.39
N THR A 290 12.82 4.05 -14.93
CA THR A 290 12.32 5.10 -14.04
C THR A 290 11.51 4.53 -12.89
N VAL A 291 11.74 5.04 -11.69
CA VAL A 291 10.89 4.77 -10.52
C VAL A 291 10.25 6.05 -10.01
N ALA A 292 8.98 5.94 -9.61
CA ALA A 292 8.19 6.98 -8.96
C ALA A 292 8.02 6.66 -7.47
N TYR A 293 7.98 7.70 -6.65
CA TYR A 293 7.84 7.61 -5.19
C TYR A 293 7.18 8.87 -4.65
N ALA A 294 6.51 8.76 -3.52
CA ALA A 294 5.88 9.90 -2.86
C ALA A 294 6.82 10.56 -1.85
N LEU A 295 6.80 11.88 -1.82
CA LEU A 295 7.44 12.70 -0.78
C LEU A 295 6.41 13.61 -0.10
N PRO A 296 6.36 13.62 1.24
CA PRO A 296 5.50 14.53 1.99
C PRO A 296 5.88 16.00 1.72
N ARG A 297 4.88 16.85 1.55
CA ARG A 297 5.03 18.31 1.41
C ARG A 297 4.50 19.08 2.62
N GLY A 298 4.05 18.39 3.65
CA GLY A 298 3.43 18.96 4.84
C GLY A 298 1.91 19.14 4.72
N ARG A 299 1.25 19.33 5.87
CA ARG A 299 -0.22 19.49 5.97
C ARG A 299 -1.03 18.35 5.33
N GLY A 300 -0.55 17.12 5.45
CA GLY A 300 -1.19 15.94 4.85
C GLY A 300 -1.06 15.83 3.33
N ARG A 301 -0.29 16.72 2.68
CA ARG A 301 -0.06 16.68 1.22
C ARG A 301 1.23 15.95 0.89
N ALA A 302 1.27 15.35 -0.28
CA ALA A 302 2.43 14.70 -0.85
C ALA A 302 2.49 14.97 -2.35
N ASP A 303 3.69 14.86 -2.92
CA ASP A 303 3.91 14.91 -4.36
C ASP A 303 4.59 13.62 -4.80
N VAL A 304 4.21 13.10 -5.96
CA VAL A 304 4.92 11.98 -6.60
C VAL A 304 6.07 12.55 -7.42
N TRP A 305 7.26 12.06 -7.14
CA TRP A 305 8.51 12.36 -7.83
C TRP A 305 8.96 11.15 -8.62
N ALA A 306 9.80 11.36 -9.62
CA ALA A 306 10.43 10.28 -10.38
C ALA A 306 11.93 10.52 -10.53
N VAL A 307 12.68 9.42 -10.66
CA VAL A 307 14.14 9.45 -10.84
C VAL A 307 14.59 8.26 -11.71
N PRO A 308 15.59 8.45 -12.59
CA PRO A 308 16.23 7.37 -13.35
C PRO A 308 16.85 6.31 -12.41
N THR A 309 16.84 5.05 -12.86
CA THR A 309 17.29 3.89 -12.06
C THR A 309 18.76 3.56 -12.21
N ASP A 310 19.49 4.25 -13.06
CA ASP A 310 20.93 4.08 -13.30
C ASP A 310 21.84 4.88 -12.33
N GLY A 311 21.22 5.68 -11.44
CA GLY A 311 21.94 6.55 -10.52
C GLY A 311 22.29 7.92 -11.07
N THR A 312 21.99 8.18 -12.34
CA THR A 312 22.23 9.47 -13.01
C THR A 312 20.97 10.34 -13.06
N GLY A 313 21.07 11.51 -13.67
CA GLY A 313 19.96 12.45 -13.85
C GLY A 313 19.57 13.18 -12.57
N THR A 314 18.44 13.84 -12.61
CA THR A 314 17.86 14.60 -11.48
C THR A 314 16.43 14.16 -11.20
N PRO A 315 16.05 14.04 -9.92
CA PRO A 315 14.66 13.82 -9.55
C PRO A 315 13.78 14.94 -10.07
N HIS A 316 12.62 14.61 -10.62
CA HIS A 316 11.65 15.59 -11.11
C HIS A 316 10.26 15.32 -10.56
N LEU A 317 9.46 16.37 -10.44
CA LEU A 317 8.07 16.29 -10.03
C LEU A 317 7.26 15.58 -11.13
N LEU A 318 6.64 14.45 -10.78
CA LEU A 318 5.85 13.65 -11.73
C LEU A 318 4.35 13.97 -11.63
N ILE A 319 3.77 13.82 -10.43
CA ILE A 319 2.35 14.13 -10.19
C ILE A 319 2.25 15.00 -8.93
N PRO A 320 1.88 16.28 -9.06
CA PRO A 320 1.68 17.14 -7.89
C PRO A 320 0.44 16.69 -7.10
N ASP A 321 0.46 16.90 -5.79
CA ASP A 321 -0.63 16.59 -4.87
C ASP A 321 -1.14 15.14 -5.00
N ALA A 322 -0.22 14.19 -4.96
CA ALA A 322 -0.54 12.77 -5.09
C ALA A 322 0.47 11.87 -4.32
N GLU A 323 0.05 10.65 -4.04
CA GLU A 323 0.85 9.57 -3.48
C GLU A 323 0.39 8.20 -4.02
N SER A 324 1.06 7.11 -3.63
CA SER A 324 0.74 5.74 -4.06
C SER A 324 0.68 5.59 -5.60
N PRO A 325 1.72 5.97 -6.35
CA PRO A 325 1.69 5.87 -7.81
C PRO A 325 1.71 4.41 -8.27
N ALA A 326 1.00 4.14 -9.38
CA ALA A 326 1.10 2.88 -10.10
C ALA A 326 0.97 3.13 -11.61
N ALA A 327 1.83 2.51 -12.42
CA ALA A 327 1.72 2.54 -13.87
C ALA A 327 0.79 1.41 -14.33
N LEU A 328 -0.17 1.74 -15.21
CA LEU A 328 -1.09 0.73 -15.75
C LEU A 328 -0.47 -0.10 -16.88
N GLY A 329 0.71 0.30 -17.35
CA GLY A 329 1.47 -0.41 -18.38
C GLY A 329 0.76 -0.44 -19.75
N THR A 330 1.52 -0.67 -20.78
CA THR A 330 1.01 -1.31 -22.00
C THR A 330 1.00 -2.81 -21.74
N THR A 331 -0.02 -3.53 -22.19
CA THR A 331 0.01 -5.01 -22.22
C THR A 331 1.41 -5.46 -22.63
N ALA A 332 2.06 -6.32 -21.81
CA ALA A 332 3.26 -6.99 -22.26
C ALA A 332 2.96 -7.59 -23.64
N PRO A 333 3.86 -7.46 -24.64
CA PRO A 333 3.66 -8.18 -25.88
C PRO A 333 3.52 -9.65 -25.51
N GLU A 334 2.44 -10.29 -26.00
CA GLU A 334 2.28 -11.73 -25.92
C GLU A 334 3.59 -12.36 -26.43
N ALA A 335 4.22 -13.17 -25.58
CA ALA A 335 5.36 -13.96 -26.02
C ALA A 335 4.87 -14.88 -27.14
N GLN A 336 5.35 -14.60 -28.36
CA GLN A 336 5.16 -15.46 -29.52
C GLN A 336 5.98 -16.74 -29.35
#